data_b48cfbeec768250a5a8fd23f7f01856c
#
_entry.id   b48cfbeec768250a5a8fd23f7f01856c
#
_cell.length_a   1.000
_cell.length_b   1.000
_cell.length_c   1.000
_cell.angle_alpha   90.00
_cell.angle_beta   90.00
_cell.angle_gamma   90.00
#
_symmetry.space_group_name_H-M   'P 1'
#
loop_
_entity.id
_entity.type
_entity.pdbx_description
1 polymer ?
#
loop_
_entity_poly.entity_id
_entity_poly.type
_entity_poly.pdbx_seq_one_letter_code
_entity_poly.pdbx_strand_id
1 'polypeptide(L)'
;FDLKNINKISDCDVIIICLPTPLKKNLNPENSYLEKIIKLITKFLREEQMIIIESTVYPYATKEIFENKLSKKFNIGKNFYLGFSPERVSPGQHELTKYSNITKLVSGRTKKCIKNVDLFYKKIFKYVYKCQSIEIAEFTKLYENSYRAVNIGLANQMKRLCDKMNINIFDVIKAAETKPFGFKPFY
;
A
#
# COMPACT_ATOMS: atom_id res chain seq x y z
N PHE A 1 -3.81 18.72 -5.86
CA PHE A 1 -4.14 18.10 -7.14
C PHE A 1 -4.66 19.19 -8.07
N ASP A 2 -3.86 19.59 -9.04
CA ASP A 2 -4.28 20.60 -10.02
C ASP A 2 -5.01 19.93 -11.19
N LEU A 3 -6.34 20.06 -11.21
CA LEU A 3 -7.19 19.53 -12.27
C LEU A 3 -6.99 20.21 -13.62
N LYS A 4 -6.34 21.39 -13.67
CA LYS A 4 -6.10 22.15 -14.90
C LYS A 4 -5.26 21.38 -15.93
N ASN A 5 -4.43 20.45 -15.47
CA ASN A 5 -3.55 19.66 -16.32
C ASN A 5 -3.96 18.18 -16.45
N ILE A 6 -5.18 17.82 -16.10
CA ILE A 6 -5.62 16.41 -16.09
C ILE A 6 -5.59 15.77 -17.47
N ASN A 7 -5.75 16.54 -18.52
CA ASN A 7 -5.65 16.09 -19.90
C ASN A 7 -4.25 15.56 -20.26
N LYS A 8 -3.19 16.05 -19.59
CA LYS A 8 -1.81 15.56 -19.80
C LYS A 8 -1.62 14.09 -19.37
N ILE A 9 -2.61 13.49 -18.71
CA ILE A 9 -2.61 12.05 -18.42
C ILE A 9 -2.51 11.22 -19.71
N SER A 10 -3.06 11.71 -20.82
CA SER A 10 -2.93 11.06 -22.14
C SER A 10 -1.48 10.91 -22.61
N ASP A 11 -0.58 11.78 -22.15
CA ASP A 11 0.83 11.79 -22.54
C ASP A 11 1.71 10.91 -21.65
N CYS A 12 1.16 10.41 -20.53
CA CYS A 12 1.88 9.58 -19.59
C CYS A 12 1.75 8.09 -19.94
N ASP A 13 2.82 7.32 -19.81
CA ASP A 13 2.76 5.86 -19.96
C ASP A 13 2.35 5.16 -18.66
N VAL A 14 2.70 5.74 -17.51
CA VAL A 14 2.41 5.21 -16.17
C VAL A 14 1.71 6.26 -15.31
N ILE A 15 0.59 5.87 -14.72
CA ILE A 15 -0.20 6.70 -13.81
C ILE A 15 -0.20 6.03 -12.44
N ILE A 16 0.33 6.71 -11.43
CA ILE A 16 0.37 6.22 -10.04
C ILE A 16 -0.69 6.95 -9.23
N ILE A 17 -1.55 6.20 -8.53
CA ILE A 17 -2.63 6.74 -7.71
C ILE A 17 -2.25 6.62 -6.23
N CYS A 18 -1.97 7.77 -5.60
CA CYS A 18 -1.55 7.92 -4.21
C CYS A 18 -2.51 8.84 -3.46
N LEU A 19 -3.82 8.58 -3.52
CA LEU A 19 -4.83 9.40 -2.88
C LEU A 19 -5.10 8.94 -1.44
N PRO A 20 -5.51 9.87 -0.55
CA PRO A 20 -5.93 9.51 0.80
C PRO A 20 -7.16 8.60 0.78
N THR A 21 -7.18 7.63 1.69
CA THR A 21 -8.30 6.69 1.88
C THR A 21 -8.71 6.68 3.36
N PRO A 22 -9.31 7.78 3.86
CA PRO A 22 -9.71 7.88 5.26
C PRO A 22 -10.90 6.96 5.57
N LEU A 23 -11.25 6.87 6.85
CA LEU A 23 -12.48 6.23 7.28
C LEU A 23 -13.61 7.26 7.38
N LYS A 24 -14.82 6.84 7.06
CA LYS A 24 -16.06 7.57 7.35
C LYS A 24 -16.34 7.57 8.86
N LYS A 25 -17.27 8.40 9.31
CA LYS A 25 -17.70 8.44 10.71
C LYS A 25 -18.17 7.08 11.26
N ASN A 26 -18.72 6.23 10.41
CA ASN A 26 -19.14 4.86 10.73
C ASN A 26 -18.05 3.81 10.58
N LEU A 27 -16.77 4.24 10.51
CA LEU A 27 -15.57 3.41 10.35
C LEU A 27 -15.48 2.61 9.05
N ASN A 28 -16.39 2.83 8.10
CA ASN A 28 -16.26 2.23 6.77
C ASN A 28 -15.23 2.98 5.92
N PRO A 29 -14.54 2.31 4.97
CA PRO A 29 -13.63 2.97 4.04
C PRO A 29 -14.31 4.10 3.24
N GLU A 30 -13.62 5.24 3.10
CA GLU A 30 -14.07 6.35 2.27
C GLU A 30 -13.42 6.26 0.88
N ASN A 31 -14.16 5.70 -0.06
CA ASN A 31 -13.66 5.45 -1.43
C ASN A 31 -13.93 6.59 -2.41
N SER A 32 -14.66 7.63 -2.00
CA SER A 32 -15.14 8.67 -2.91
C SER A 32 -14.02 9.36 -3.70
N TYR A 33 -12.83 9.50 -3.09
CA TYR A 33 -11.67 10.07 -3.79
C TYR A 33 -11.20 9.16 -4.94
N LEU A 34 -11.10 7.85 -4.70
CA LEU A 34 -10.69 6.87 -5.71
C LEU A 34 -11.75 6.73 -6.82
N GLU A 35 -13.03 6.73 -6.44
CA GLU A 35 -14.14 6.66 -7.40
C GLU A 35 -14.24 7.91 -8.28
N LYS A 36 -14.02 9.09 -7.69
CA LYS A 36 -14.00 10.35 -8.43
C LYS A 36 -12.82 10.41 -9.40
N ILE A 37 -11.59 10.05 -8.93
CA ILE A 37 -10.42 10.14 -9.80
C ILE A 37 -10.52 9.17 -10.97
N ILE A 38 -10.90 7.91 -10.76
CA ILE A 38 -11.00 6.95 -11.88
C ILE A 38 -12.08 7.38 -12.89
N LYS A 39 -13.22 7.89 -12.44
CA LYS A 39 -14.26 8.43 -13.33
C LYS A 39 -13.75 9.59 -14.17
N LEU A 40 -12.93 10.45 -13.56
CA LEU A 40 -12.41 11.64 -14.19
C LEU A 40 -11.32 11.30 -15.22
N ILE A 41 -10.31 10.51 -14.83
CA ILE A 41 -9.16 10.20 -15.68
C ILE A 41 -9.51 9.25 -16.82
N THR A 42 -10.51 8.37 -16.68
CA THR A 42 -10.87 7.39 -17.72
C THR A 42 -11.16 8.04 -19.08
N LYS A 43 -11.59 9.30 -19.09
CA LYS A 43 -11.86 10.06 -20.31
C LYS A 43 -10.57 10.34 -21.12
N PHE A 44 -9.45 10.48 -20.45
CA PHE A 44 -8.16 10.86 -21.02
C PHE A 44 -7.20 9.66 -21.19
N LEU A 45 -7.59 8.47 -20.67
CA LEU A 45 -6.78 7.27 -20.82
C LEU A 45 -6.78 6.76 -22.26
N ARG A 46 -5.61 6.28 -22.68
CA ARG A 46 -5.37 5.63 -23.98
C ARG A 46 -4.88 4.19 -23.80
N GLU A 47 -4.79 3.46 -24.89
CA GLU A 47 -4.18 2.13 -24.91
C GLU A 47 -2.68 2.18 -24.57
N GLU A 48 -2.13 1.05 -24.16
CA GLU A 48 -0.75 0.82 -23.73
C GLU A 48 -0.34 1.58 -22.46
N GLN A 49 -1.27 2.23 -21.76
CA GLN A 49 -1.00 2.85 -20.45
C GLN A 49 -1.10 1.84 -19.32
N MET A 50 -0.42 2.16 -18.22
CA MET A 50 -0.46 1.41 -16.97
C MET A 50 -0.95 2.29 -15.82
N ILE A 51 -1.95 1.80 -15.08
CA ILE A 51 -2.35 2.39 -13.79
C ILE A 51 -1.82 1.50 -12.67
N ILE A 52 -1.17 2.12 -11.68
CA ILE A 52 -0.73 1.47 -10.45
C ILE A 52 -1.38 2.19 -9.26
N ILE A 53 -2.07 1.46 -8.40
CA ILE A 53 -2.63 1.99 -7.17
C ILE A 53 -1.63 1.78 -6.04
N GLU A 54 -1.23 2.85 -5.35
CA GLU A 54 -0.39 2.81 -4.14
C GLU A 54 -1.17 3.19 -2.87
N SER A 55 -2.36 3.78 -3.03
CA SER A 55 -3.24 4.08 -1.90
C SER A 55 -3.55 2.81 -1.10
N THR A 56 -3.56 2.92 0.24
CA THR A 56 -3.98 1.82 1.10
C THR A 56 -5.48 1.58 0.93
N VAL A 57 -5.85 0.37 0.54
CA VAL A 57 -7.25 -0.01 0.28
C VAL A 57 -7.57 -1.36 0.93
N TYR A 58 -8.87 -1.68 1.04
CA TYR A 58 -9.32 -2.99 1.48
C TYR A 58 -9.18 -4.03 0.36
N PRO A 59 -9.11 -5.34 0.67
CA PRO A 59 -9.03 -6.40 -0.33
C PRO A 59 -10.18 -6.32 -1.34
N TYR A 60 -9.86 -6.52 -2.62
CA TYR A 60 -10.74 -6.37 -3.78
C TYR A 60 -11.08 -4.93 -4.19
N ALA A 61 -10.65 -3.90 -3.49
CA ALA A 61 -10.94 -2.51 -3.85
C ALA A 61 -10.43 -2.14 -5.25
N THR A 62 -9.24 -2.61 -5.64
CA THR A 62 -8.72 -2.39 -7.00
C THR A 62 -9.64 -2.98 -8.06
N LYS A 63 -10.21 -4.17 -7.82
CA LYS A 63 -11.18 -4.79 -8.73
C LYS A 63 -12.47 -3.97 -8.80
N GLU A 64 -13.04 -3.65 -7.65
CA GLU A 64 -14.35 -3.00 -7.56
C GLU A 64 -14.33 -1.57 -8.12
N ILE A 65 -13.30 -0.80 -7.76
CA ILE A 65 -13.23 0.63 -8.08
C ILE A 65 -12.62 0.87 -9.46
N PHE A 66 -11.54 0.15 -9.81
CA PHE A 66 -10.76 0.41 -11.02
C PHE A 66 -11.06 -0.57 -12.14
N GLU A 67 -10.87 -1.88 -11.90
CA GLU A 67 -11.00 -2.88 -12.96
C GLU A 67 -12.39 -2.87 -13.60
N ASN A 68 -13.45 -2.85 -12.80
CA ASN A 68 -14.83 -2.84 -13.30
C ASN A 68 -15.15 -1.62 -14.19
N LYS A 69 -14.47 -0.50 -14.00
CA LYS A 69 -14.61 0.69 -14.86
C LYS A 69 -13.72 0.63 -16.08
N LEU A 70 -12.45 0.24 -15.90
CA LEU A 70 -11.46 0.19 -16.97
C LEU A 70 -11.79 -0.89 -18.01
N SER A 71 -12.31 -2.04 -17.59
CA SER A 71 -12.69 -3.16 -18.49
C SER A 71 -13.83 -2.82 -19.44
N LYS A 72 -14.56 -1.72 -19.19
CA LYS A 72 -15.58 -1.22 -20.13
C LYS A 72 -14.97 -0.53 -21.35
N LYS A 73 -13.73 -0.06 -21.25
CA LYS A 73 -13.03 0.69 -22.30
C LYS A 73 -11.82 -0.07 -22.83
N PHE A 74 -11.16 -0.88 -22.00
CA PHE A 74 -9.88 -1.50 -22.30
C PHE A 74 -9.88 -3.00 -22.04
N ASN A 75 -8.99 -3.72 -22.72
CA ASN A 75 -8.69 -5.14 -22.51
C ASN A 75 -7.49 -5.25 -21.57
N ILE A 76 -7.75 -5.37 -20.25
CA ILE A 76 -6.70 -5.41 -19.22
C ILE A 76 -5.80 -6.62 -19.46
N GLY A 77 -4.48 -6.37 -19.55
CA GLY A 77 -3.46 -7.36 -19.87
C GLY A 77 -3.21 -7.56 -21.35
N LYS A 78 -3.97 -6.90 -22.22
CA LYS A 78 -3.72 -6.86 -23.68
C LYS A 78 -3.26 -5.49 -24.12
N ASN A 79 -4.14 -4.49 -24.04
CA ASN A 79 -3.88 -3.13 -24.46
C ASN A 79 -3.94 -2.10 -23.32
N PHE A 80 -4.09 -2.54 -22.08
CA PHE A 80 -4.05 -1.70 -20.89
C PHE A 80 -3.55 -2.51 -19.69
N TYR A 81 -2.86 -1.86 -18.74
CA TYR A 81 -2.23 -2.56 -17.62
C TYR A 81 -2.71 -2.00 -16.29
N LEU A 82 -3.05 -2.90 -15.36
CA LEU A 82 -3.52 -2.56 -14.01
C LEU A 82 -2.70 -3.30 -12.98
N GLY A 83 -2.14 -2.53 -12.03
CA GLY A 83 -1.35 -3.03 -10.93
C GLY A 83 -1.71 -2.39 -9.59
N PHE A 84 -1.24 -3.03 -8.53
CA PHE A 84 -1.29 -2.51 -7.17
C PHE A 84 0.07 -2.71 -6.49
N SER A 85 0.52 -1.70 -5.78
CA SER A 85 1.82 -1.70 -5.12
C SER A 85 1.77 -0.83 -3.86
N PRO A 86 1.49 -1.39 -2.68
CA PRO A 86 1.28 -0.61 -1.47
C PRO A 86 2.56 0.13 -1.05
N GLU A 87 2.38 1.35 -0.51
CA GLU A 87 3.48 2.08 0.10
C GLU A 87 3.83 1.49 1.47
N ARG A 88 5.11 1.27 1.72
CA ARG A 88 5.65 0.64 2.94
C ARG A 88 6.66 1.50 3.69
N VAL A 89 6.98 2.69 3.17
CA VAL A 89 7.89 3.64 3.83
C VAL A 89 7.23 4.21 5.08
N SER A 90 7.96 4.26 6.18
CA SER A 90 7.53 4.94 7.41
C SER A 90 8.25 6.29 7.50
N PRO A 91 7.54 7.43 7.53
CA PRO A 91 8.16 8.73 7.70
C PRO A 91 8.94 8.81 9.03
N GLY A 92 10.14 9.37 9.01
CA GLY A 92 10.89 9.72 10.23
C GLY A 92 11.97 8.73 10.68
N GLN A 93 12.18 7.60 10.02
CA GLN A 93 13.30 6.68 10.34
C GLN A 93 14.33 6.67 9.19
N HIS A 94 15.45 7.37 9.38
CA HIS A 94 16.35 7.75 8.29
C HIS A 94 17.16 6.63 7.62
N GLU A 95 17.46 5.51 8.28
CA GLU A 95 18.33 4.47 7.67
C GLU A 95 17.60 3.19 7.25
N LEU A 96 16.71 2.68 8.10
CA LEU A 96 15.94 1.47 7.79
C LEU A 96 14.86 1.69 6.73
N THR A 97 14.49 2.94 6.51
CA THR A 97 13.41 3.35 5.59
C THR A 97 13.89 3.95 4.28
N LYS A 98 15.21 3.95 4.03
CA LYS A 98 15.72 4.30 2.69
C LYS A 98 15.06 3.38 1.65
N TYR A 99 14.55 3.96 0.58
CA TYR A 99 13.94 3.22 -0.55
C TYR A 99 14.81 2.03 -1.03
N SER A 100 16.14 2.17 -0.91
CA SER A 100 17.10 1.11 -1.25
C SER A 100 16.99 -0.16 -0.39
N ASN A 101 16.48 -0.06 0.83
CA ASN A 101 16.45 -1.17 1.80
C ASN A 101 15.06 -1.81 1.93
N ILE A 102 14.02 -1.17 1.40
CA ILE A 102 12.65 -1.66 1.47
C ILE A 102 12.35 -2.47 0.22
N THR A 103 11.94 -3.71 0.40
CA THR A 103 11.40 -4.52 -0.69
C THR A 103 10.05 -3.97 -1.12
N LYS A 104 9.94 -3.46 -2.35
CA LYS A 104 8.68 -3.00 -2.91
C LYS A 104 7.81 -4.19 -3.29
N LEU A 105 6.56 -4.24 -2.79
CA LEU A 105 5.59 -5.23 -3.22
C LEU A 105 4.96 -4.77 -4.53
N VAL A 106 4.84 -5.69 -5.48
CA VAL A 106 4.18 -5.41 -6.76
C VAL A 106 3.21 -6.53 -7.11
N SER A 107 2.10 -6.15 -7.71
CA SER A 107 1.10 -7.08 -8.20
C SER A 107 0.46 -6.55 -9.47
N GLY A 108 -0.23 -7.42 -10.19
CA GLY A 108 -0.89 -7.04 -11.44
C GLY A 108 -2.06 -7.97 -11.75
N ARG A 109 -3.06 -7.45 -12.45
CA ARG A 109 -4.28 -8.20 -12.74
C ARG A 109 -4.05 -9.42 -13.62
N THR A 110 -3.07 -9.38 -14.49
CA THR A 110 -2.66 -10.49 -15.37
C THR A 110 -1.14 -10.70 -15.31
N LYS A 111 -0.66 -11.81 -15.86
CA LYS A 111 0.78 -12.07 -15.97
C LYS A 111 1.53 -10.95 -16.72
N LYS A 112 0.90 -10.32 -17.72
CA LYS A 112 1.49 -9.18 -18.45
C LYS A 112 1.48 -7.91 -17.60
N CYS A 113 0.41 -7.66 -16.85
CA CYS A 113 0.33 -6.54 -15.92
C CYS A 113 1.44 -6.60 -14.86
N ILE A 114 1.57 -7.72 -14.13
CA ILE A 114 2.61 -7.83 -13.08
C ILE A 114 4.02 -7.74 -13.66
N LYS A 115 4.26 -8.27 -14.89
CA LYS A 115 5.54 -8.12 -15.58
C LYS A 115 5.89 -6.65 -15.81
N ASN A 116 4.94 -5.85 -16.29
CA ASN A 116 5.16 -4.43 -16.56
C ASN A 116 5.36 -3.62 -15.27
N VAL A 117 4.56 -3.91 -14.22
CA VAL A 117 4.73 -3.28 -12.89
C VAL A 117 6.09 -3.62 -12.28
N ASP A 118 6.52 -4.89 -12.35
CA ASP A 118 7.85 -5.34 -11.89
C ASP A 118 8.99 -4.62 -12.62
N LEU A 119 8.90 -4.54 -13.95
CA LEU A 119 9.91 -3.84 -14.77
C LEU A 119 9.99 -2.35 -14.43
N PHE A 120 8.87 -1.71 -14.16
CA PHE A 120 8.81 -0.30 -13.76
C PHE A 120 9.51 -0.09 -12.41
N TYR A 121 9.12 -0.84 -11.37
CA TYR A 121 9.67 -0.64 -10.03
C TYR A 121 11.11 -1.11 -9.87
N LYS A 122 11.59 -2.06 -10.64
CA LYS A 122 13.00 -2.45 -10.66
C LYS A 122 13.96 -1.36 -11.13
N LYS A 123 13.46 -0.33 -11.80
CA LYS A 123 14.26 0.86 -12.13
C LYS A 123 14.45 1.80 -10.93
N ILE A 124 13.65 1.66 -9.89
CA ILE A 124 13.58 2.57 -8.73
C ILE A 124 14.05 1.85 -7.45
N PHE A 125 13.63 0.60 -7.25
CA PHE A 125 13.86 -0.18 -6.04
C PHE A 125 14.87 -1.29 -6.29
N LYS A 126 15.80 -1.46 -5.35
CA LYS A 126 16.79 -2.55 -5.39
C LYS A 126 16.12 -3.93 -5.26
N TYR A 127 15.10 -4.03 -4.43
CA TYR A 127 14.39 -5.28 -4.17
C TYR A 127 12.91 -5.12 -4.50
N VAL A 128 12.39 -6.04 -5.31
CA VAL A 128 10.97 -6.09 -5.71
C VAL A 128 10.45 -7.50 -5.49
N TYR A 129 9.34 -7.63 -4.77
CA TYR A 129 8.65 -8.89 -4.53
C TYR A 129 7.33 -8.91 -5.30
N LYS A 130 7.14 -9.94 -6.13
CA LYS A 130 5.92 -10.14 -6.92
C LYS A 130 4.90 -10.92 -6.12
N CYS A 131 3.80 -10.29 -5.74
CA CYS A 131 2.66 -10.96 -5.14
C CYS A 131 1.91 -11.78 -6.20
N GLN A 132 1.35 -12.91 -5.81
CA GLN A 132 0.61 -13.80 -6.72
C GLN A 132 -0.68 -13.17 -7.24
N SER A 133 -1.30 -12.26 -6.47
CA SER A 133 -2.47 -11.49 -6.90
C SER A 133 -2.47 -10.08 -6.30
N ILE A 134 -3.35 -9.22 -6.84
CA ILE A 134 -3.60 -7.87 -6.31
C ILE A 134 -4.16 -7.96 -4.88
N GLU A 135 -5.09 -8.87 -4.64
CA GLU A 135 -5.76 -9.06 -3.37
C GLU A 135 -4.79 -9.45 -2.25
N ILE A 136 -3.76 -10.26 -2.59
CA ILE A 136 -2.67 -10.59 -1.65
C ILE A 136 -1.88 -9.33 -1.29
N ALA A 137 -1.54 -8.50 -2.26
CA ALA A 137 -0.79 -7.26 -2.01
C ALA A 137 -1.61 -6.24 -1.20
N GLU A 138 -2.91 -6.10 -1.49
CA GLU A 138 -3.85 -5.28 -0.72
C GLU A 138 -3.93 -5.76 0.74
N PHE A 139 -4.17 -7.06 0.95
CA PHE A 139 -4.28 -7.64 2.29
C PHE A 139 -2.97 -7.57 3.07
N THR A 140 -1.82 -7.76 2.41
CA THR A 140 -0.50 -7.66 3.07
C THR A 140 -0.33 -6.31 3.77
N LYS A 141 -0.73 -5.21 3.12
CA LYS A 141 -0.64 -3.87 3.72
C LYS A 141 -1.51 -3.75 4.97
N LEU A 142 -2.72 -4.28 4.95
CA LEU A 142 -3.61 -4.28 6.10
C LEU A 142 -3.05 -5.15 7.22
N TYR A 143 -2.52 -6.33 6.89
CA TYR A 143 -1.92 -7.24 7.87
C TYR A 143 -0.72 -6.61 8.58
N GLU A 144 0.20 -5.97 7.83
CA GLU A 144 1.34 -5.24 8.39
C GLU A 144 0.90 -4.12 9.33
N ASN A 145 -0.10 -3.34 8.93
CA ASN A 145 -0.64 -2.26 9.75
C ASN A 145 -1.34 -2.78 11.01
N SER A 146 -2.12 -3.84 10.90
CA SER A 146 -2.81 -4.48 12.03
C SER A 146 -1.81 -5.08 13.01
N TYR A 147 -0.79 -5.79 12.52
CA TYR A 147 0.29 -6.32 13.35
C TYR A 147 0.96 -5.21 14.17
N ARG A 148 1.33 -4.11 13.52
CA ARG A 148 1.92 -2.96 14.20
C ARG A 148 0.98 -2.35 15.25
N ALA A 149 -0.28 -2.13 14.90
CA ALA A 149 -1.26 -1.53 15.80
C ALA A 149 -1.51 -2.38 17.05
N VAL A 150 -1.65 -3.71 16.90
CA VAL A 150 -1.84 -4.65 18.01
C VAL A 150 -0.63 -4.64 18.93
N ASN A 151 0.59 -4.69 18.38
CA ASN A 151 1.80 -4.71 19.22
C ASN A 151 2.04 -3.38 19.94
N ILE A 152 1.78 -2.24 19.29
CA ILE A 152 1.82 -0.92 19.95
C ILE A 152 0.76 -0.85 21.06
N GLY A 153 -0.46 -1.34 20.79
CA GLY A 153 -1.53 -1.41 21.80
C GLY A 153 -1.13 -2.25 23.01
N LEU A 154 -0.52 -3.43 22.76
CA LEU A 154 0.00 -4.29 23.81
C LEU A 154 1.09 -3.60 24.63
N ALA A 155 2.08 -2.99 23.97
CA ALA A 155 3.17 -2.28 24.65
C ALA A 155 2.63 -1.15 25.55
N ASN A 156 1.65 -0.38 25.07
CA ASN A 156 0.99 0.67 25.85
C ASN A 156 0.22 0.12 27.06
N GLN A 157 -0.47 -1.02 26.93
CA GLN A 157 -1.16 -1.63 28.06
C GLN A 157 -0.16 -2.15 29.10
N MET A 158 0.93 -2.79 28.66
CA MET A 158 1.99 -3.24 29.57
C MET A 158 2.65 -2.06 30.28
N LYS A 159 2.92 -0.96 29.58
CA LYS A 159 3.42 0.26 30.21
C LYS A 159 2.50 0.74 31.34
N ARG A 160 1.20 0.87 31.08
CA ARG A 160 0.22 1.31 32.09
C ARG A 160 0.16 0.38 33.32
N LEU A 161 0.34 -0.93 33.07
CA LEU A 161 0.41 -1.91 34.18
C LEU A 161 1.69 -1.72 34.99
N CYS A 162 2.83 -1.61 34.36
CA CYS A 162 4.13 -1.38 35.01
C CYS A 162 4.14 -0.07 35.81
N ASP A 163 3.56 1.01 35.26
CA ASP A 163 3.44 2.29 35.98
C ASP A 163 2.66 2.11 37.34
N LYS A 164 1.57 1.33 37.35
CA LYS A 164 0.79 1.03 38.57
C LYS A 164 1.56 0.18 39.59
N MET A 165 2.53 -0.61 39.11
CA MET A 165 3.36 -1.48 39.94
C MET A 165 4.69 -0.85 40.33
N ASN A 166 4.96 0.42 39.92
CA ASN A 166 6.25 1.11 40.03
C ASN A 166 7.43 0.30 39.43
N ILE A 167 7.18 -0.33 38.28
CA ILE A 167 8.17 -1.07 37.48
C ILE A 167 8.53 -0.25 36.25
N ASN A 168 9.82 -0.18 35.90
CA ASN A 168 10.26 0.46 34.67
C ASN A 168 10.02 -0.49 33.48
N ILE A 169 9.12 -0.13 32.58
CA ILE A 169 8.79 -0.94 31.38
C ILE A 169 9.99 -1.17 30.47
N PHE A 170 10.91 -0.19 30.35
CA PHE A 170 12.09 -0.34 29.49
C PHE A 170 13.04 -1.42 29.99
N ASP A 171 13.16 -1.60 31.30
CA ASP A 171 13.96 -2.69 31.88
C ASP A 171 13.29 -4.05 31.68
N VAL A 172 11.96 -4.10 31.74
CA VAL A 172 11.19 -5.30 31.40
C VAL A 172 11.40 -5.70 29.94
N ILE A 173 11.33 -4.71 29.01
CA ILE A 173 11.55 -4.96 27.58
C ILE A 173 12.97 -5.48 27.34
N LYS A 174 14.01 -4.85 27.92
CA LYS A 174 15.40 -5.31 27.82
C LYS A 174 15.58 -6.73 28.35
N ALA A 175 14.98 -7.06 29.47
CA ALA A 175 15.01 -8.42 29.99
C ALA A 175 14.32 -9.42 29.05
N ALA A 176 13.16 -9.05 28.48
CA ALA A 176 12.43 -9.89 27.54
C ALA A 176 13.16 -10.11 26.22
N GLU A 177 13.95 -9.12 25.73
CA GLU A 177 14.79 -9.23 24.52
C GLU A 177 15.88 -10.30 24.64
N THR A 178 16.27 -10.69 25.84
CA THR A 178 17.24 -11.78 26.06
C THR A 178 16.72 -13.14 25.62
N LYS A 179 15.39 -13.28 25.44
CA LYS A 179 14.78 -14.50 24.93
C LYS A 179 15.00 -14.59 23.42
N PRO A 180 15.63 -15.65 22.89
CA PRO A 180 16.04 -15.72 21.48
C PRO A 180 14.90 -15.92 20.49
N PHE A 181 13.67 -16.15 20.93
CA PHE A 181 12.49 -16.37 20.09
C PHE A 181 11.20 -15.91 20.80
N GLY A 182 10.15 -15.65 20.01
CA GLY A 182 8.79 -15.40 20.51
C GLY A 182 8.56 -14.03 21.13
N PHE A 183 9.57 -13.14 21.12
CA PHE A 183 9.44 -11.74 21.54
C PHE A 183 10.12 -10.83 20.55
N LYS A 184 9.43 -9.77 20.14
CA LYS A 184 9.97 -8.67 19.35
C LYS A 184 9.62 -7.37 20.05
N PRO A 185 10.60 -6.52 20.41
CA PRO A 185 10.34 -5.31 21.17
C PRO A 185 9.55 -4.29 20.35
N PHE A 186 8.68 -3.59 21.05
CA PHE A 186 8.02 -2.35 20.63
C PHE A 186 8.21 -1.33 21.77
N TYR A 187 8.83 -0.20 21.44
CA TYR A 187 9.13 0.88 22.38
C TYR A 187 8.16 2.05 22.22
#